data_cff2e6bb5c3d7c0116088c196dfcc425
#
_entry.id   cff2e6bb5c3d7c0116088c196dfcc425
#
_cell.length_a   1.000
_cell.length_b   1.000
_cell.length_c   1.000
_cell.angle_alpha   90.00
_cell.angle_beta   90.00
_cell.angle_gamma   90.00
#
_symmetry.space_group_name_H-M   'P 1'
#
loop_
_entity.id
_entity.type
_entity.pdbx_description
1 polymer ?
#
loop_
_entity_poly.entity_id
_entity_poly.type
_entity_poly.pdbx_seq_one_letter_code
_entity_poly.pdbx_strand_id
1 'polypeptide(L)'
;MAPDLAQESKFNYAAHIRYWRRNLKTFLPHHYTGNDANRMTFGLFILSALDVLGDLPGALSAEERQGYIEWVYNCQLPEGCFRPAPATHFGAGRNEENKIWDPAHMAGTYFALLILIVLGDDLQKVKRREILLWLTKVQKPDGGFGETLGENGVVEGGTDSRFGYMATGIRWILRGSLEGPVDGVPDIDVDQFVECVRASESYDGGISEAPYHENHAGFASCAVSALHFTDRLPVPKPDGRLRGVTNLQGTLHWLASRQTLTLDEEDAIDTYKDETDSAATCHDAHSFVKLRSYPSTAGELSFQEKPTSHFELGWVGINGRINKIGDTCYAYWVCQPLQLLGYLHIIDRKPIRRWLLDRTQHVVGGFGKLPGDHPDIYHSFLGLMVLSMFGEAGLQNADAALCITSRARRHLESLPWRRELLGMSGAETSVQNPVGSYVSMSGG
;
A
#
# COMPACT_ATOMS: atom_id res chain seq x y z
N MET A 1 -20.63 -2.00 23.28
CA MET A 1 -20.15 -2.78 24.46
C MET A 1 -18.65 -2.56 24.58
N ALA A 2 -18.13 -2.07 25.70
CA ALA A 2 -16.68 -1.95 25.88
C ALA A 2 -16.02 -3.35 25.78
N PRO A 3 -14.80 -3.48 25.22
CA PRO A 3 -14.11 -4.76 25.14
C PRO A 3 -13.72 -5.23 26.54
N ASP A 4 -13.82 -6.53 26.78
CA ASP A 4 -13.15 -7.15 27.91
C ASP A 4 -11.64 -7.18 27.62
N LEU A 5 -10.90 -6.22 28.17
CA LEU A 5 -9.45 -6.07 27.97
C LEU A 5 -8.64 -7.25 28.53
N ALA A 6 -9.26 -8.10 29.36
CA ALA A 6 -8.65 -9.32 29.85
C ALA A 6 -8.71 -10.47 28.85
N GLN A 7 -9.63 -10.41 27.86
CA GLN A 7 -9.72 -11.43 26.83
C GLN A 7 -8.84 -11.06 25.62
N GLU A 8 -7.88 -11.90 25.28
CA GLU A 8 -7.03 -11.72 24.11
C GLU A 8 -7.82 -11.96 22.82
N SER A 9 -7.83 -10.94 21.93
CA SER A 9 -8.42 -11.04 20.60
C SER A 9 -7.68 -12.08 19.76
N LYS A 10 -8.42 -13.02 19.15
CA LYS A 10 -7.84 -14.16 18.45
C LYS A 10 -7.97 -14.04 16.93
N PHE A 11 -6.86 -14.21 16.23
CA PHE A 11 -6.83 -14.41 14.80
C PHE A 11 -7.36 -15.81 14.41
N ASN A 12 -8.42 -15.86 13.60
CA ASN A 12 -9.04 -17.12 13.19
C ASN A 12 -8.34 -17.68 11.93
N TYR A 13 -7.13 -18.17 12.11
CA TYR A 13 -6.27 -18.67 11.05
C TYR A 13 -6.96 -19.67 10.11
N ALA A 14 -7.65 -20.66 10.66
CA ALA A 14 -8.32 -21.70 9.88
C ALA A 14 -9.47 -21.15 9.03
N ALA A 15 -10.22 -20.16 9.53
CA ALA A 15 -11.27 -19.50 8.75
C ALA A 15 -10.69 -18.69 7.60
N HIS A 16 -9.59 -17.95 7.84
CA HIS A 16 -8.91 -17.20 6.80
C HIS A 16 -8.37 -18.10 5.69
N ILE A 17 -7.74 -19.23 6.00
CA ILE A 17 -7.31 -20.19 4.98
C ILE A 17 -8.50 -20.67 4.14
N ARG A 18 -9.61 -21.09 4.78
CA ARG A 18 -10.80 -21.55 4.04
C ARG A 18 -11.37 -20.45 3.14
N TYR A 19 -11.44 -19.21 3.63
CA TYR A 19 -11.90 -18.05 2.87
C TYR A 19 -11.06 -17.84 1.60
N TRP A 20 -9.73 -17.82 1.72
CA TRP A 20 -8.85 -17.54 0.60
C TRP A 20 -8.76 -18.71 -0.39
N ARG A 21 -8.73 -19.96 0.10
CA ARG A 21 -8.80 -21.13 -0.77
C ARG A 21 -10.11 -21.19 -1.56
N ARG A 22 -11.23 -20.79 -0.95
CA ARG A 22 -12.50 -20.68 -1.64
C ARG A 22 -12.44 -19.64 -2.76
N ASN A 23 -11.96 -18.43 -2.47
CA ASN A 23 -11.83 -17.38 -3.49
C ASN A 23 -10.89 -17.78 -4.64
N LEU A 24 -9.88 -18.60 -4.36
CA LEU A 24 -8.96 -19.12 -5.38
C LEU A 24 -9.60 -20.19 -6.27
N LYS A 25 -10.42 -21.08 -5.70
CA LYS A 25 -10.88 -22.32 -6.35
C LYS A 25 -12.31 -22.27 -6.88
N THR A 26 -13.08 -21.21 -6.57
CA THR A 26 -14.47 -21.10 -6.99
C THR A 26 -14.71 -19.77 -7.71
N PHE A 27 -15.88 -19.65 -8.35
CA PHE A 27 -16.30 -18.36 -8.90
C PHE A 27 -16.45 -17.32 -7.77
N LEU A 28 -15.97 -16.12 -8.04
CA LEU A 28 -16.17 -14.99 -7.12
C LEU A 28 -17.66 -14.65 -7.04
N PRO A 29 -18.14 -14.12 -5.89
CA PRO A 29 -19.50 -13.65 -5.74
C PRO A 29 -19.94 -12.67 -6.82
N HIS A 30 -21.24 -12.64 -7.11
CA HIS A 30 -21.82 -11.87 -8.23
C HIS A 30 -21.43 -10.39 -8.25
N HIS A 31 -21.25 -9.75 -7.08
CA HIS A 31 -20.84 -8.35 -7.00
C HIS A 31 -19.45 -8.06 -7.59
N TYR A 32 -18.60 -9.10 -7.80
CA TYR A 32 -17.32 -8.93 -8.51
C TYR A 32 -17.45 -8.95 -10.04
N THR A 33 -18.62 -9.30 -10.60
CA THR A 33 -18.79 -9.41 -12.06
C THR A 33 -18.48 -8.10 -12.79
N GLY A 34 -18.87 -6.96 -12.21
CA GLY A 34 -18.54 -5.63 -12.75
C GLY A 34 -17.04 -5.28 -12.74
N ASN A 35 -16.23 -6.08 -12.05
CA ASN A 35 -14.78 -5.90 -11.92
C ASN A 35 -13.97 -6.94 -12.72
N ASP A 36 -14.57 -7.56 -13.73
CA ASP A 36 -13.91 -8.61 -14.53
C ASP A 36 -12.64 -8.11 -15.24
N ALA A 37 -12.59 -6.81 -15.55
CA ALA A 37 -11.41 -6.14 -16.08
C ALA A 37 -10.23 -6.06 -15.08
N ASN A 38 -10.44 -6.35 -13.80
CA ASN A 38 -9.43 -6.26 -12.73
C ASN A 38 -8.95 -7.63 -12.23
N ARG A 39 -9.04 -8.68 -13.02
CA ARG A 39 -8.68 -10.05 -12.61
C ARG A 39 -7.24 -10.18 -12.14
N MET A 40 -6.31 -9.45 -12.73
CA MET A 40 -4.91 -9.44 -12.31
C MET A 40 -4.77 -8.95 -10.86
N THR A 41 -5.51 -7.91 -10.48
CA THR A 41 -5.54 -7.37 -9.11
C THR A 41 -6.07 -8.40 -8.12
N PHE A 42 -7.20 -9.04 -8.43
CA PHE A 42 -7.77 -10.08 -7.56
C PHE A 42 -6.85 -11.30 -7.44
N GLY A 43 -6.22 -11.70 -8.55
CA GLY A 43 -5.22 -12.77 -8.55
C GLY A 43 -4.06 -12.48 -7.61
N LEU A 44 -3.52 -11.26 -7.65
CA LEU A 44 -2.47 -10.84 -6.72
C LEU A 44 -2.93 -10.94 -5.27
N PHE A 45 -4.09 -10.34 -4.93
CA PHE A 45 -4.55 -10.30 -3.53
C PHE A 45 -4.80 -11.69 -2.98
N ILE A 46 -5.43 -12.59 -3.76
CA ILE A 46 -5.71 -13.96 -3.33
C ILE A 46 -4.43 -14.77 -3.12
N LEU A 47 -3.50 -14.71 -4.10
CA LEU A 47 -2.24 -15.46 -4.02
C LEU A 47 -1.32 -14.92 -2.92
N SER A 48 -1.22 -13.60 -2.80
CA SER A 48 -0.42 -12.97 -1.74
C SER A 48 -0.99 -13.21 -0.35
N ALA A 49 -2.31 -13.23 -0.18
CA ALA A 49 -2.94 -13.57 1.09
C ALA A 49 -2.65 -15.01 1.52
N LEU A 50 -2.71 -15.97 0.59
CA LEU A 50 -2.32 -17.34 0.86
C LEU A 50 -0.83 -17.47 1.19
N ASP A 51 0.02 -16.66 0.55
CA ASP A 51 1.44 -16.60 0.86
C ASP A 51 1.71 -16.02 2.25
N VAL A 52 1.00 -14.94 2.64
CA VAL A 52 1.06 -14.36 3.99
C VAL A 52 0.60 -15.35 5.06
N LEU A 53 -0.43 -16.14 4.76
CA LEU A 53 -0.89 -17.24 5.62
C LEU A 53 0.07 -18.44 5.64
N GLY A 54 1.12 -18.45 4.80
CA GLY A 54 2.02 -19.61 4.66
C GLY A 54 1.38 -20.82 4.00
N ASP A 55 0.18 -20.68 3.45
CA ASP A 55 -0.64 -21.77 2.91
C ASP A 55 -0.54 -21.91 1.38
N LEU A 56 0.15 -20.99 0.69
CA LEU A 56 0.24 -21.00 -0.78
C LEU A 56 0.76 -22.35 -1.34
N PRO A 57 1.79 -22.99 -0.76
CA PRO A 57 2.24 -24.32 -1.23
C PRO A 57 1.20 -25.43 -1.03
N GLY A 58 0.35 -25.32 -0.01
CA GLY A 58 -0.73 -26.28 0.26
C GLY A 58 -2.01 -26.01 -0.52
N ALA A 59 -2.17 -24.79 -1.03
CA ALA A 59 -3.32 -24.37 -1.82
C ALA A 59 -3.18 -24.68 -3.32
N LEU A 60 -1.96 -24.84 -3.83
CA LEU A 60 -1.66 -25.04 -5.25
C LEU A 60 -0.83 -26.32 -5.48
N SER A 61 -1.26 -27.15 -6.44
CA SER A 61 -0.37 -28.14 -7.02
C SER A 61 0.69 -27.47 -7.90
N ALA A 62 1.76 -28.20 -8.25
CA ALA A 62 2.78 -27.71 -9.17
C ALA A 62 2.20 -27.37 -10.54
N GLU A 63 1.25 -28.17 -11.02
CA GLU A 63 0.55 -27.97 -12.30
C GLU A 63 -0.33 -26.71 -12.26
N GLU A 64 -1.12 -26.51 -11.20
CA GLU A 64 -1.95 -25.32 -11.03
C GLU A 64 -1.10 -24.06 -10.93
N ARG A 65 -0.01 -24.11 -10.18
CA ARG A 65 0.94 -23.01 -10.08
C ARG A 65 1.51 -22.64 -11.45
N GLN A 66 1.92 -23.63 -12.24
CA GLN A 66 2.41 -23.42 -13.59
C GLN A 66 1.31 -22.84 -14.50
N GLY A 67 0.09 -23.34 -14.41
CA GLY A 67 -1.07 -22.81 -15.15
C GLY A 67 -1.37 -21.36 -14.82
N TYR A 68 -1.24 -20.93 -13.56
CA TYR A 68 -1.38 -19.50 -13.20
C TYR A 68 -0.24 -18.64 -13.75
N ILE A 69 1.00 -19.12 -13.72
CA ILE A 69 2.14 -18.43 -14.36
C ILE A 69 1.88 -18.25 -15.86
N GLU A 70 1.42 -19.30 -16.55
CA GLU A 70 1.08 -19.24 -17.98
C GLU A 70 -0.08 -18.29 -18.27
N TRP A 71 -1.10 -18.28 -17.41
CA TRP A 71 -2.21 -17.34 -17.51
C TRP A 71 -1.73 -15.88 -17.42
N VAL A 72 -0.81 -15.57 -16.52
CA VAL A 72 -0.22 -14.24 -16.42
C VAL A 72 0.55 -13.89 -17.70
N TYR A 73 1.40 -14.80 -18.20
CA TYR A 73 2.13 -14.54 -19.46
C TYR A 73 1.21 -14.43 -20.68
N ASN A 74 0.06 -15.10 -20.70
CA ASN A 74 -0.95 -14.90 -21.75
C ASN A 74 -1.57 -13.50 -21.72
N CYS A 75 -1.43 -12.78 -20.61
CA CYS A 75 -1.79 -11.36 -20.52
C CYS A 75 -0.66 -10.42 -20.97
N GLN A 76 0.54 -10.93 -21.31
CA GLN A 76 1.62 -10.09 -21.82
C GLN A 76 1.36 -9.68 -23.26
N LEU A 77 1.50 -8.40 -23.52
CA LEU A 77 1.35 -7.80 -24.83
C LEU A 77 2.62 -7.98 -25.70
N PRO A 78 2.49 -7.88 -27.03
CA PRO A 78 3.67 -7.82 -27.91
C PRO A 78 4.67 -6.73 -27.51
N GLU A 79 4.16 -5.60 -27.00
CA GLU A 79 4.91 -4.42 -26.55
C GLU A 79 5.50 -4.59 -25.15
N GLY A 80 5.34 -5.74 -24.51
CA GLY A 80 6.00 -6.13 -23.27
C GLY A 80 5.16 -5.99 -22.00
N CYS A 81 4.37 -4.96 -21.86
CA CYS A 81 3.49 -4.74 -20.70
C CYS A 81 2.36 -5.77 -20.64
N PHE A 82 1.58 -5.73 -19.56
CA PHE A 82 0.49 -6.68 -19.35
C PHE A 82 -0.86 -5.97 -19.38
N ARG A 83 -1.86 -6.64 -19.95
CA ARG A 83 -3.27 -6.27 -19.80
C ARG A 83 -3.78 -6.70 -18.41
N PRO A 84 -4.78 -6.02 -17.85
CA PRO A 84 -5.27 -6.33 -16.50
C PRO A 84 -6.17 -7.56 -16.44
N ALA A 85 -6.66 -8.03 -17.61
CA ALA A 85 -7.49 -9.22 -17.75
C ALA A 85 -7.44 -9.74 -19.19
N PRO A 86 -7.74 -11.06 -19.43
CA PRO A 86 -7.78 -11.62 -20.79
C PRO A 86 -8.95 -11.09 -21.66
N ALA A 87 -9.92 -10.40 -21.08
CA ALA A 87 -11.15 -9.97 -21.75
C ALA A 87 -10.90 -9.09 -23.01
N THR A 88 -9.78 -8.35 -23.02
CA THR A 88 -9.38 -7.51 -24.15
C THR A 88 -8.41 -8.20 -25.12
N HIS A 89 -8.16 -9.49 -24.94
CA HIS A 89 -7.18 -10.21 -25.76
C HIS A 89 -7.74 -10.60 -27.13
N PHE A 90 -7.34 -9.90 -28.17
CA PHE A 90 -7.78 -10.18 -29.56
C PHE A 90 -7.06 -11.38 -30.21
N GLY A 91 -6.07 -11.99 -29.57
CA GLY A 91 -5.30 -13.12 -30.12
C GLY A 91 -4.65 -12.77 -31.44
N ALA A 92 -4.77 -13.68 -32.43
CA ALA A 92 -4.26 -13.45 -33.77
C ALA A 92 -5.00 -12.34 -34.57
N GLY A 93 -6.16 -11.90 -34.06
CA GLY A 93 -6.93 -10.80 -34.67
C GLY A 93 -6.45 -9.41 -34.24
N ARG A 94 -5.46 -9.29 -33.33
CA ARG A 94 -4.90 -8.00 -32.93
C ARG A 94 -4.15 -7.35 -34.09
N ASN A 95 -4.48 -6.09 -34.39
CA ASN A 95 -3.90 -5.31 -35.50
C ASN A 95 -3.79 -3.83 -35.09
N GLU A 96 -3.27 -2.99 -35.99
CA GLU A 96 -3.07 -1.57 -35.77
C GLU A 96 -4.36 -0.78 -35.43
N GLU A 97 -5.51 -1.21 -35.96
CA GLU A 97 -6.78 -0.54 -35.79
C GLU A 97 -7.42 -0.86 -34.42
N ASN A 98 -7.26 -2.11 -33.93
CA ASN A 98 -7.91 -2.56 -32.67
C ASN A 98 -6.99 -2.60 -31.46
N LYS A 99 -5.67 -2.41 -31.62
CA LYS A 99 -4.71 -2.44 -30.50
C LYS A 99 -5.01 -1.38 -29.42
N ILE A 100 -5.70 -0.28 -29.76
CA ILE A 100 -6.12 0.75 -28.82
C ILE A 100 -7.11 0.24 -27.78
N TRP A 101 -7.86 -0.84 -28.09
CA TRP A 101 -8.80 -1.49 -27.19
C TRP A 101 -8.16 -2.60 -26.34
N ASP A 102 -6.88 -2.85 -26.54
CA ASP A 102 -6.05 -3.81 -25.79
C ASP A 102 -4.72 -3.13 -25.41
N PRO A 103 -4.77 -2.02 -24.65
CA PRO A 103 -3.58 -1.24 -24.35
C PRO A 103 -2.74 -1.87 -23.25
N ALA A 104 -1.46 -1.49 -23.21
CA ALA A 104 -0.60 -1.70 -22.07
C ALA A 104 -1.17 -0.95 -20.85
N HIS A 105 -1.21 -1.62 -19.69
CA HIS A 105 -1.90 -1.09 -18.51
C HIS A 105 -0.96 -1.07 -17.30
N MET A 106 -0.84 0.08 -16.61
CA MET A 106 0.08 0.26 -15.50
C MET A 106 -0.19 -0.75 -14.37
N ALA A 107 -1.42 -0.80 -13.87
CA ALA A 107 -1.77 -1.74 -12.81
C ALA A 107 -1.69 -3.19 -13.26
N GLY A 108 -2.11 -3.50 -14.49
CA GLY A 108 -1.98 -4.84 -15.08
C GLY A 108 -0.52 -5.31 -15.08
N THR A 109 0.40 -4.44 -15.47
CA THR A 109 1.83 -4.74 -15.52
C THR A 109 2.42 -4.92 -14.13
N TYR A 110 2.15 -4.01 -13.22
CA TYR A 110 2.68 -4.09 -11.85
C TYR A 110 2.21 -5.35 -11.13
N PHE A 111 0.91 -5.63 -11.16
CA PHE A 111 0.34 -6.79 -10.48
C PHE A 111 0.74 -8.11 -11.13
N ALA A 112 0.88 -8.16 -12.47
CA ALA A 112 1.41 -9.33 -13.16
C ALA A 112 2.83 -9.68 -12.67
N LEU A 113 3.72 -8.71 -12.59
CA LEU A 113 5.08 -8.92 -12.07
C LEU A 113 5.06 -9.42 -10.63
N LEU A 114 4.22 -8.86 -9.76
CA LEU A 114 4.10 -9.30 -8.39
C LEU A 114 3.55 -10.72 -8.27
N ILE A 115 2.54 -11.10 -9.07
CA ILE A 115 2.03 -12.48 -9.11
C ILE A 115 3.14 -13.46 -9.50
N LEU A 116 3.88 -13.17 -10.56
CA LEU A 116 5.00 -14.01 -11.00
C LEU A 116 6.04 -14.18 -9.90
N ILE A 117 6.39 -13.11 -9.17
CA ILE A 117 7.32 -13.14 -8.04
C ILE A 117 6.76 -14.00 -6.88
N VAL A 118 5.49 -13.82 -6.52
CA VAL A 118 4.84 -14.60 -5.45
C VAL A 118 4.78 -16.09 -5.80
N LEU A 119 4.52 -16.42 -7.06
CA LEU A 119 4.52 -17.78 -7.57
C LEU A 119 5.94 -18.35 -7.79
N GLY A 120 6.98 -17.57 -7.63
CA GLY A 120 8.37 -18.02 -7.75
C GLY A 120 8.83 -18.22 -9.18
N ASP A 121 8.29 -17.45 -10.13
CA ASP A 121 8.76 -17.40 -11.51
C ASP A 121 10.10 -16.65 -11.62
N ASP A 122 10.93 -16.97 -12.60
CA ASP A 122 12.25 -16.38 -12.80
C ASP A 122 12.24 -15.07 -13.61
N LEU A 123 11.08 -14.65 -14.09
CA LEU A 123 10.84 -13.47 -14.91
C LEU A 123 11.62 -13.43 -16.26
N GLN A 124 12.20 -14.56 -16.73
CA GLN A 124 12.99 -14.56 -17.96
C GLN A 124 12.13 -14.33 -19.22
N LYS A 125 10.84 -14.67 -19.16
CA LYS A 125 9.89 -14.43 -20.27
C LYS A 125 9.33 -13.00 -20.27
N VAL A 126 9.61 -12.21 -19.21
CA VAL A 126 9.19 -10.81 -19.13
C VAL A 126 10.01 -9.99 -20.13
N LYS A 127 9.34 -9.28 -21.00
CA LYS A 127 9.96 -8.37 -22.00
C LYS A 127 10.43 -7.09 -21.30
N ARG A 128 11.50 -7.23 -20.51
CA ARG A 128 12.01 -6.19 -19.61
C ARG A 128 12.33 -4.88 -20.32
N ARG A 129 13.04 -4.95 -21.44
CA ARG A 129 13.44 -3.77 -22.21
C ARG A 129 12.22 -2.98 -22.71
N GLU A 130 11.22 -3.66 -23.21
CA GLU A 130 10.00 -3.07 -23.75
C GLU A 130 9.19 -2.39 -22.67
N ILE A 131 9.07 -3.03 -21.49
CA ILE A 131 8.37 -2.44 -20.32
C ILE A 131 9.10 -1.17 -19.86
N LEU A 132 10.42 -1.22 -19.72
CA LEU A 132 11.19 -0.04 -19.30
C LEU A 132 11.06 1.11 -20.29
N LEU A 133 11.07 0.82 -21.60
CA LEU A 133 10.83 1.81 -22.65
C LEU A 133 9.40 2.39 -22.58
N TRP A 134 8.41 1.56 -22.28
CA TRP A 134 7.03 2.03 -22.11
C TRP A 134 6.91 2.95 -20.89
N LEU A 135 7.57 2.65 -19.79
CA LEU A 135 7.56 3.51 -18.60
C LEU A 135 8.03 4.93 -18.89
N THR A 136 9.05 5.11 -19.73
CA THR A 136 9.52 6.48 -20.08
C THR A 136 8.51 7.25 -20.93
N LYS A 137 7.63 6.54 -21.64
CA LYS A 137 6.60 7.16 -22.49
C LYS A 137 5.33 7.54 -21.72
N VAL A 138 5.01 6.80 -20.64
CA VAL A 138 3.82 7.08 -19.83
C VAL A 138 4.11 8.05 -18.67
N GLN A 139 5.35 8.51 -18.54
CA GLN A 139 5.69 9.62 -17.66
C GLN A 139 5.24 10.94 -18.28
N LYS A 140 4.53 11.74 -17.51
CA LYS A 140 4.00 13.04 -17.89
C LYS A 140 5.05 14.16 -17.74
N PRO A 141 4.86 15.30 -18.41
CA PRO A 141 5.76 16.45 -18.26
C PRO A 141 5.86 17.01 -16.84
N ASP A 142 4.84 16.81 -16.00
CA ASP A 142 4.84 17.17 -14.57
C ASP A 142 5.59 16.17 -13.68
N GLY A 143 6.14 15.10 -14.27
CA GLY A 143 6.84 14.03 -13.57
C GLY A 143 5.95 12.89 -13.10
N GLY A 144 4.64 13.06 -13.04
CA GLY A 144 3.68 12.01 -12.71
C GLY A 144 3.58 10.95 -13.80
N PHE A 145 2.75 9.94 -13.55
CA PHE A 145 2.53 8.84 -14.48
C PHE A 145 1.04 8.68 -14.79
N GLY A 146 0.74 8.20 -15.99
CA GLY A 146 -0.61 7.82 -16.34
C GLY A 146 -0.83 6.32 -16.32
N GLU A 147 -2.07 5.94 -16.60
CA GLU A 147 -2.53 4.54 -16.56
C GLU A 147 -2.13 3.77 -17.81
N THR A 148 -2.23 4.41 -18.96
CA THR A 148 -1.98 3.82 -20.29
C THR A 148 -1.56 4.88 -21.30
N LEU A 149 -1.18 4.39 -22.48
CA LEU A 149 -0.98 5.22 -23.67
C LEU A 149 -2.13 4.98 -24.64
N GLY A 150 -2.83 6.04 -24.96
CA GLY A 150 -3.85 6.05 -25.99
C GLY A 150 -3.29 6.27 -27.40
N GLU A 151 -4.14 6.78 -28.27
CA GLU A 151 -3.81 7.05 -29.64
C GLU A 151 -2.69 8.11 -29.76
N ASN A 152 -1.78 7.91 -30.68
CA ASN A 152 -0.61 8.78 -30.90
C ASN A 152 0.33 8.95 -29.67
N GLY A 153 0.28 8.01 -28.72
CA GLY A 153 1.14 8.04 -27.54
C GLY A 153 0.71 9.06 -26.48
N VAL A 154 -0.53 9.54 -26.53
CA VAL A 154 -1.09 10.40 -25.49
C VAL A 154 -1.28 9.60 -24.21
N VAL A 155 -0.86 10.16 -23.08
CA VAL A 155 -1.05 9.54 -21.76
C VAL A 155 -2.52 9.69 -21.36
N GLU A 156 -3.18 8.57 -21.06
CA GLU A 156 -4.61 8.49 -20.76
C GLU A 156 -4.87 7.75 -19.44
N GLY A 157 -6.12 7.82 -18.99
CA GLY A 157 -6.61 7.18 -17.77
C GLY A 157 -6.28 7.98 -16.50
N GLY A 158 -6.18 7.28 -15.37
CA GLY A 158 -5.86 7.88 -14.08
C GLY A 158 -4.42 8.42 -14.04
N THR A 159 -4.19 9.46 -13.25
CA THR A 159 -2.90 10.16 -13.18
C THR A 159 -2.47 10.50 -11.75
N ASP A 160 -3.09 9.89 -10.75
CA ASP A 160 -2.77 10.11 -9.33
C ASP A 160 -1.52 9.35 -8.85
N SER A 161 -1.15 9.52 -7.59
CA SER A 161 0.06 8.93 -6.99
C SER A 161 0.11 7.40 -7.03
N ARG A 162 -1.03 6.69 -7.24
CA ARG A 162 -1.06 5.23 -7.41
C ARG A 162 -0.28 4.81 -8.66
N PHE A 163 -0.36 5.59 -9.74
CA PHE A 163 0.38 5.30 -10.98
C PHE A 163 1.88 5.56 -10.81
N GLY A 164 2.26 6.58 -10.04
CA GLY A 164 3.65 6.80 -9.63
C GLY A 164 4.22 5.64 -8.81
N TYR A 165 3.44 5.13 -7.85
CA TYR A 165 3.80 3.94 -7.06
C TYR A 165 4.03 2.72 -7.93
N MET A 166 3.10 2.40 -8.82
CA MET A 166 3.20 1.24 -9.70
C MET A 166 4.35 1.38 -10.70
N ALA A 167 4.53 2.54 -11.32
CA ALA A 167 5.60 2.81 -12.26
C ALA A 167 6.98 2.65 -11.62
N THR A 168 7.19 3.25 -10.45
CA THR A 168 8.46 3.16 -9.71
C THR A 168 8.68 1.74 -9.16
N GLY A 169 7.62 1.04 -8.78
CA GLY A 169 7.66 -0.37 -8.39
C GLY A 169 8.07 -1.29 -9.56
N ILE A 170 7.49 -1.12 -10.74
CA ILE A 170 7.90 -1.84 -11.97
C ILE A 170 9.38 -1.54 -12.27
N ARG A 171 9.76 -0.26 -12.23
CA ARG A 171 11.14 0.17 -12.41
C ARG A 171 12.07 -0.56 -11.44
N TRP A 172 11.74 -0.57 -10.16
CA TRP A 172 12.56 -1.21 -9.13
C TRP A 172 12.67 -2.73 -9.30
N ILE A 173 11.58 -3.41 -9.68
CA ILE A 173 11.59 -4.84 -9.98
C ILE A 173 12.55 -5.15 -11.13
N LEU A 174 12.47 -4.39 -12.22
CA LEU A 174 13.13 -4.72 -13.48
C LEU A 174 14.56 -4.16 -13.61
N ARG A 175 14.93 -3.12 -12.87
CA ARG A 175 16.27 -2.51 -12.94
C ARG A 175 16.91 -2.18 -11.58
N GLY A 176 16.20 -2.41 -10.46
CA GLY A 176 16.70 -2.04 -9.13
C GLY A 176 16.87 -0.53 -8.97
N SER A 177 17.91 -0.13 -8.26
CA SER A 177 18.26 1.28 -8.00
C SER A 177 19.29 1.84 -8.99
N LEU A 178 19.56 1.14 -10.10
CA LEU A 178 20.52 1.59 -11.11
C LEU A 178 20.10 2.91 -11.72
N GLU A 179 21.06 3.79 -11.88
CA GLU A 179 20.92 5.05 -12.61
C GLU A 179 21.55 4.91 -14.00
N GLY A 180 21.10 5.75 -14.92
CA GLY A 180 21.55 5.69 -16.30
C GLY A 180 20.83 4.60 -17.14
N PRO A 181 21.25 4.36 -18.39
CA PRO A 181 20.59 3.42 -19.28
C PRO A 181 20.75 1.96 -18.83
N VAL A 182 19.67 1.17 -18.92
CA VAL A 182 19.66 -0.29 -18.76
C VAL A 182 19.13 -0.92 -20.03
N ASP A 183 19.84 -1.89 -20.60
CA ASP A 183 19.53 -2.51 -21.90
C ASP A 183 19.34 -1.47 -23.04
N GLY A 184 20.09 -0.35 -22.97
CA GLY A 184 19.98 0.76 -23.93
C GLY A 184 18.73 1.63 -23.76
N VAL A 185 17.94 1.43 -22.70
CA VAL A 185 16.75 2.23 -22.39
C VAL A 185 17.10 3.24 -21.31
N PRO A 186 16.82 4.56 -21.51
CA PRO A 186 17.01 5.58 -20.49
C PRO A 186 16.11 5.30 -19.27
N ASP A 187 16.47 5.91 -18.14
CA ASP A 187 15.60 5.89 -16.97
C ASP A 187 14.42 6.86 -17.12
N ILE A 188 13.40 6.67 -16.29
CA ILE A 188 12.40 7.72 -16.03
C ILE A 188 13.09 8.93 -15.39
N ASP A 189 12.48 10.10 -15.53
CA ASP A 189 12.96 11.30 -14.80
C ASP A 189 12.52 11.23 -13.33
N VAL A 190 13.43 10.70 -12.50
CA VAL A 190 13.20 10.50 -11.06
C VAL A 190 13.08 11.83 -10.32
N ASP A 191 13.88 12.83 -10.67
CA ASP A 191 13.87 14.12 -9.98
C ASP A 191 12.58 14.89 -10.29
N GLN A 192 12.13 14.87 -11.55
CA GLN A 192 10.83 15.45 -11.91
C GLN A 192 9.66 14.72 -11.22
N PHE A 193 9.76 13.39 -11.08
CA PHE A 193 8.77 12.64 -10.29
C PHE A 193 8.75 13.06 -8.81
N VAL A 194 9.91 13.28 -8.19
CA VAL A 194 10.00 13.77 -6.81
C VAL A 194 9.36 15.15 -6.67
N GLU A 195 9.54 16.04 -7.65
CA GLU A 195 8.87 17.35 -7.64
C GLU A 195 7.35 17.21 -7.77
N CYS A 196 6.85 16.27 -8.57
CA CYS A 196 5.42 15.94 -8.64
C CYS A 196 4.86 15.50 -7.27
N VAL A 197 5.58 14.66 -6.54
CA VAL A 197 5.20 14.26 -5.17
C VAL A 197 5.19 15.47 -4.23
N ARG A 198 6.23 16.31 -4.27
CA ARG A 198 6.32 17.53 -3.45
C ARG A 198 5.17 18.50 -3.71
N ALA A 199 4.78 18.65 -4.97
CA ALA A 199 3.65 19.50 -5.35
C ALA A 199 2.32 19.02 -4.76
N SER A 200 2.21 17.73 -4.41
CA SER A 200 1.03 17.14 -3.78
C SER A 200 1.08 17.15 -2.24
N GLU A 201 2.18 17.62 -1.64
CA GLU A 201 2.28 17.82 -0.19
C GLU A 201 1.46 19.04 0.22
N SER A 202 0.70 18.93 1.30
CA SER A 202 -0.09 20.03 1.85
C SER A 202 0.56 20.64 3.09
N TYR A 203 0.04 21.79 3.50
CA TYR A 203 0.56 22.57 4.64
C TYR A 203 0.48 21.80 5.98
N ASP A 204 -0.46 20.85 6.14
CA ASP A 204 -0.64 20.04 7.35
C ASP A 204 0.18 18.73 7.31
N GLY A 205 0.97 18.52 6.27
CA GLY A 205 1.86 17.37 6.11
C GLY A 205 1.23 16.16 5.44
N GLY A 206 -0.05 16.20 5.08
CA GLY A 206 -0.68 15.16 4.30
C GLY A 206 -0.23 15.19 2.84
N ILE A 207 -0.52 14.12 2.10
CA ILE A 207 -0.27 14.04 0.67
C ILE A 207 -1.59 13.72 -0.03
N SER A 208 -1.89 14.50 -1.06
CA SER A 208 -3.13 14.41 -1.82
C SER A 208 -2.94 13.70 -3.17
N GLU A 209 -4.04 13.49 -3.88
CA GLU A 209 -4.08 12.94 -5.23
C GLU A 209 -3.30 13.80 -6.23
N ALA A 210 -3.47 15.11 -6.12
CA ALA A 210 -2.85 16.12 -6.96
C ALA A 210 -2.72 17.43 -6.14
N PRO A 211 -1.96 18.43 -6.60
CA PRO A 211 -1.85 19.71 -5.92
C PRO A 211 -3.21 20.33 -5.60
N TYR A 212 -3.37 20.84 -4.38
CA TYR A 212 -4.58 21.51 -3.87
C TYR A 212 -5.81 20.57 -3.65
N HIS A 213 -5.63 19.26 -3.71
CA HIS A 213 -6.68 18.29 -3.38
C HIS A 213 -6.66 17.92 -1.89
N GLU A 214 -7.72 17.25 -1.42
CA GLU A 214 -7.83 16.75 -0.05
C GLU A 214 -6.78 15.65 0.21
N ASN A 215 -6.14 15.71 1.35
CA ASN A 215 -5.18 14.70 1.78
C ASN A 215 -5.83 13.35 2.02
N HIS A 216 -5.13 12.28 1.63
CA HIS A 216 -5.66 10.95 1.71
C HIS A 216 -4.56 9.91 2.01
N ALA A 217 -4.80 9.05 2.99
CA ALA A 217 -3.80 8.07 3.44
C ALA A 217 -3.33 7.11 2.33
N GLY A 218 -4.22 6.73 1.42
CA GLY A 218 -3.87 5.90 0.26
C GLY A 218 -2.89 6.59 -0.68
N PHE A 219 -3.08 7.87 -0.97
CA PHE A 219 -2.15 8.62 -1.81
C PHE A 219 -0.82 8.88 -1.10
N ALA A 220 -0.85 9.18 0.21
CA ALA A 220 0.36 9.30 1.02
C ALA A 220 1.17 8.00 1.04
N SER A 221 0.49 6.85 1.18
CA SER A 221 1.10 5.52 1.12
C SER A 221 1.78 5.26 -0.23
N CYS A 222 1.08 5.53 -1.33
CA CYS A 222 1.62 5.38 -2.68
C CYS A 222 2.83 6.28 -2.92
N ALA A 223 2.76 7.55 -2.52
CA ALA A 223 3.85 8.50 -2.66
C ALA A 223 5.10 8.08 -1.88
N VAL A 224 4.95 7.68 -0.61
CA VAL A 224 6.07 7.22 0.23
C VAL A 224 6.69 5.93 -0.33
N SER A 225 5.88 4.99 -0.83
CA SER A 225 6.39 3.77 -1.48
C SER A 225 7.17 4.08 -2.76
N ALA A 226 6.67 5.00 -3.57
CA ALA A 226 7.35 5.42 -4.79
C ALA A 226 8.71 6.08 -4.49
N LEU A 227 8.76 6.92 -3.46
CA LEU A 227 10.01 7.49 -2.96
C LEU A 227 10.97 6.43 -2.41
N HIS A 228 10.44 5.38 -1.78
CA HIS A 228 11.25 4.23 -1.34
C HIS A 228 11.87 3.51 -2.54
N PHE A 229 11.11 3.19 -3.58
CA PHE A 229 11.61 2.49 -4.78
C PHE A 229 12.63 3.30 -5.59
N THR A 230 12.59 4.62 -5.47
CA THR A 230 13.53 5.52 -6.17
C THR A 230 14.70 5.97 -5.29
N ASP A 231 14.79 5.48 -4.04
CA ASP A 231 15.77 5.93 -3.05
C ASP A 231 15.74 7.44 -2.79
N ARG A 232 14.52 7.99 -2.68
CA ARG A 232 14.24 9.42 -2.47
C ARG A 232 13.45 9.72 -1.19
N LEU A 233 13.42 8.77 -0.23
CA LEU A 233 12.84 9.02 1.09
C LEU A 233 13.54 10.18 1.81
N PRO A 234 12.87 10.90 2.73
CA PRO A 234 13.40 12.08 3.42
C PRO A 234 14.47 11.74 4.47
N VAL A 235 15.34 10.79 4.16
CA VAL A 235 16.48 10.42 4.99
C VAL A 235 17.69 11.19 4.50
N PRO A 236 18.36 12.03 5.34
CA PRO A 236 19.54 12.76 4.93
C PRO A 236 20.64 11.81 4.46
N LYS A 237 21.10 11.99 3.22
CA LYS A 237 22.26 11.31 2.65
C LYS A 237 23.14 12.35 1.96
N PRO A 238 24.48 12.20 2.00
CA PRO A 238 25.40 13.17 1.40
C PRO A 238 25.55 13.02 -0.12
N ASP A 239 24.51 12.59 -0.81
CA ASP A 239 24.51 12.29 -2.25
C ASP A 239 23.94 13.42 -3.13
N GLY A 240 23.47 14.52 -2.52
CA GLY A 240 22.93 15.68 -3.22
C GLY A 240 21.62 15.44 -3.97
N ARG A 241 21.02 14.25 -3.86
CA ARG A 241 19.79 13.90 -4.56
C ARG A 241 18.56 14.59 -3.97
N LEU A 242 17.66 14.99 -4.86
CA LEU A 242 16.35 15.52 -4.47
C LEU A 242 15.55 14.46 -3.70
N ARG A 243 14.96 14.87 -2.58
CA ARG A 243 14.15 14.00 -1.72
C ARG A 243 12.74 14.52 -1.60
N GLY A 244 11.77 13.59 -1.61
CA GLY A 244 10.37 13.92 -1.34
C GLY A 244 10.08 13.96 0.15
N VAL A 245 8.87 14.39 0.49
CA VAL A 245 8.40 14.67 1.85
C VAL A 245 9.23 15.76 2.50
N THR A 246 8.93 17.00 2.13
CA THR A 246 9.68 18.19 2.59
C THR A 246 9.42 18.50 4.07
N ASN A 247 8.22 18.16 4.57
CA ASN A 247 7.81 18.32 5.97
C ASN A 247 7.59 16.95 6.63
N LEU A 248 8.66 16.20 6.90
CA LEU A 248 8.58 14.88 7.52
C LEU A 248 7.79 14.89 8.84
N GLN A 249 8.01 15.88 9.71
CA GLN A 249 7.30 15.96 10.99
C GLN A 249 5.79 16.18 10.80
N GLY A 250 5.41 17.03 9.86
CA GLY A 250 4.01 17.21 9.47
C GLY A 250 3.41 15.91 8.95
N THR A 251 4.11 15.20 8.05
CA THR A 251 3.63 13.92 7.50
C THR A 251 3.46 12.86 8.57
N LEU A 252 4.41 12.72 9.48
CA LEU A 252 4.30 11.79 10.61
C LEU A 252 3.12 12.13 11.52
N HIS A 253 2.94 13.41 11.84
CA HIS A 253 1.80 13.87 12.63
C HIS A 253 0.47 13.62 11.92
N TRP A 254 0.39 13.94 10.62
CA TRP A 254 -0.81 13.72 9.83
C TRP A 254 -1.19 12.22 9.76
N LEU A 255 -0.23 11.35 9.51
CA LEU A 255 -0.44 9.90 9.49
C LEU A 255 -0.86 9.38 10.88
N ALA A 256 -0.19 9.79 11.95
CA ALA A 256 -0.53 9.36 13.31
C ALA A 256 -1.92 9.83 13.74
N SER A 257 -2.36 11.01 13.27
CA SER A 257 -3.70 11.56 13.56
C SER A 257 -4.83 10.87 12.78
N ARG A 258 -4.53 9.85 11.97
CA ARG A 258 -5.56 9.00 11.33
C ARG A 258 -6.15 7.96 12.28
N GLN A 259 -5.60 7.79 13.46
CA GLN A 259 -6.20 6.97 14.52
C GLN A 259 -7.52 7.62 14.99
N THR A 260 -8.60 6.85 15.03
CA THR A 260 -9.95 7.36 15.35
C THR A 260 -10.70 6.43 16.27
N LEU A 261 -11.56 7.01 17.10
CA LEU A 261 -12.53 6.29 17.92
C LEU A 261 -13.92 6.22 17.26
N THR A 262 -14.12 6.89 16.14
CA THR A 262 -15.33 6.76 15.31
C THR A 262 -15.21 5.48 14.47
N LEU A 263 -15.84 4.40 14.94
CA LEU A 263 -15.60 3.04 14.44
C LEU A 263 -16.72 2.50 13.55
N ASP A 264 -17.91 3.09 13.61
CA ASP A 264 -19.06 2.75 12.80
C ASP A 264 -19.94 3.98 12.51
N GLU A 265 -21.02 3.77 11.72
CA GLU A 265 -21.93 4.86 11.35
C GLU A 265 -22.77 5.37 12.53
N GLU A 266 -23.04 4.51 13.51
CA GLU A 266 -23.78 4.90 14.71
C GLU A 266 -22.94 5.84 15.57
N ASP A 267 -21.64 5.54 15.77
CA ASP A 267 -20.69 6.44 16.45
C ASP A 267 -20.61 7.81 15.74
N ALA A 268 -20.65 7.83 14.40
CA ALA A 268 -20.62 9.06 13.62
C ALA A 268 -21.92 9.89 13.81
N ILE A 269 -23.08 9.22 13.83
CA ILE A 269 -24.38 9.87 14.03
C ILE A 269 -24.50 10.45 15.43
N ASP A 270 -24.03 9.73 16.46
CA ASP A 270 -24.06 10.23 17.85
C ASP A 270 -23.17 11.44 18.05
N THR A 271 -22.00 11.49 17.40
CA THR A 271 -21.14 12.68 17.37
C THR A 271 -21.87 13.89 16.78
N TYR A 272 -22.65 13.69 15.70
CA TYR A 272 -23.45 14.77 15.08
C TYR A 272 -24.69 15.12 15.89
N LYS A 273 -25.30 14.17 16.59
CA LYS A 273 -26.49 14.44 17.43
C LYS A 273 -26.14 15.27 18.66
N ASP A 274 -25.01 15.00 19.31
CA ASP A 274 -24.52 15.81 20.42
C ASP A 274 -24.25 17.27 19.99
N GLU A 275 -23.81 17.49 18.75
CA GLU A 275 -23.67 18.84 18.20
C GLU A 275 -25.01 19.52 17.90
N THR A 276 -26.06 18.75 17.53
CA THR A 276 -27.37 19.28 17.19
C THR A 276 -28.30 19.46 18.38
N ASP A 277 -28.20 18.61 19.40
CA ASP A 277 -28.98 18.76 20.64
C ASP A 277 -28.42 19.87 21.54
N SER A 278 -27.15 20.23 21.39
CA SER A 278 -26.57 21.43 22.00
C SER A 278 -26.96 22.73 21.30
N ALA A 279 -27.70 22.66 20.19
CA ALA A 279 -28.25 23.83 19.45
C ALA A 279 -29.26 24.64 20.25
N ALA A 280 -29.60 24.25 21.49
CA ALA A 280 -30.34 25.11 22.41
C ALA A 280 -29.52 26.34 22.85
N THR A 281 -28.21 26.36 22.63
CA THR A 281 -27.36 27.52 22.89
C THR A 281 -26.32 27.68 21.80
N CYS A 282 -26.68 28.43 20.77
CA CYS A 282 -25.79 28.89 19.68
C CYS A 282 -24.52 29.61 20.20
N HIS A 283 -24.31 29.70 21.49
CA HIS A 283 -23.15 30.31 22.14
C HIS A 283 -22.04 29.33 22.46
N ASP A 284 -22.31 28.01 22.47
CA ASP A 284 -21.30 27.01 22.81
C ASP A 284 -20.61 26.35 21.62
N ALA A 285 -21.13 26.57 20.40
CA ALA A 285 -20.45 26.15 19.15
C ALA A 285 -19.01 26.74 19.03
N HIS A 286 -18.75 27.85 19.73
CA HIS A 286 -17.41 28.42 19.87
C HIS A 286 -16.56 27.76 20.96
N SER A 287 -17.10 26.87 21.77
CA SER A 287 -16.33 26.22 22.83
C SER A 287 -15.35 25.17 22.29
N PHE A 288 -15.65 24.57 21.14
CA PHE A 288 -14.73 23.66 20.44
C PHE A 288 -13.53 24.36 19.81
N VAL A 289 -13.64 25.66 19.56
CA VAL A 289 -12.55 26.52 19.11
C VAL A 289 -12.13 27.45 20.26
N LYS A 290 -12.22 27.05 21.51
CA LYS A 290 -11.29 27.59 22.48
C LYS A 290 -9.91 27.03 22.16
N LEU A 291 -9.30 27.59 21.12
CA LEU A 291 -7.88 27.78 21.11
C LEU A 291 -7.56 28.35 22.50
N ARG A 292 -7.09 27.49 23.41
CA ARG A 292 -6.49 27.99 24.66
C ARG A 292 -5.47 28.99 24.17
N SER A 293 -5.70 30.25 24.52
CA SER A 293 -4.73 31.30 24.26
C SER A 293 -3.40 30.79 24.81
N TYR A 294 -2.48 30.41 23.93
CA TYR A 294 -1.12 30.10 24.34
C TYR A 294 -0.64 31.36 25.07
N PRO A 295 -0.08 31.22 26.28
CA PRO A 295 0.53 32.32 26.96
C PRO A 295 1.55 32.94 26.02
N SER A 296 1.49 34.22 25.79
CA SER A 296 2.37 34.97 24.88
C SER A 296 3.83 35.06 25.34
N THR A 297 4.19 34.29 26.34
CA THR A 297 5.56 34.19 26.86
C THR A 297 6.08 32.79 26.61
N ALA A 298 7.03 32.69 25.69
CA ALA A 298 7.79 31.47 25.34
C ALA A 298 8.67 30.97 26.51
N GLY A 299 8.10 30.72 27.68
CA GLY A 299 8.88 30.42 28.87
C GLY A 299 8.43 29.22 29.70
N GLU A 300 7.16 28.80 29.61
CA GLU A 300 6.69 27.70 30.40
C GLU A 300 5.69 26.81 29.66
N LEU A 301 6.21 25.97 28.78
CA LEU A 301 5.58 24.70 28.48
C LEU A 301 5.91 23.75 29.62
N SER A 302 5.27 23.91 30.79
CA SER A 302 5.17 22.81 31.70
C SER A 302 4.29 21.76 31.00
N PHE A 303 4.89 20.69 30.52
CA PHE A 303 4.19 19.45 30.23
C PHE A 303 3.58 19.03 31.56
N GLN A 304 2.31 19.38 31.81
CA GLN A 304 1.57 18.81 32.90
C GLN A 304 1.69 17.31 32.79
N GLU A 305 2.05 16.69 33.90
CA GLU A 305 2.23 15.27 34.10
C GLU A 305 1.19 14.48 33.30
N LYS A 306 1.65 13.46 32.57
CA LYS A 306 0.78 12.46 31.92
C LYS A 306 -0.34 12.12 32.92
N PRO A 307 -1.62 12.11 32.53
CA PRO A 307 -2.66 11.59 33.37
C PRO A 307 -2.22 10.21 33.86
N THR A 308 -2.04 10.02 35.13
CA THR A 308 -1.56 8.80 35.78
C THR A 308 -2.56 7.65 35.72
N SER A 309 -3.72 7.84 35.12
CA SER A 309 -4.61 6.75 34.70
C SER A 309 -4.21 6.32 33.30
N HIS A 310 -3.58 5.17 33.17
CA HIS A 310 -3.45 4.44 31.90
C HIS A 310 -4.86 4.06 31.43
N PHE A 311 -5.54 4.96 30.75
CA PHE A 311 -6.77 4.63 30.06
C PHE A 311 -6.36 3.79 28.84
N GLU A 312 -6.43 2.48 29.01
CA GLU A 312 -6.14 1.56 27.91
C GLU A 312 -7.32 1.62 26.92
N LEU A 313 -7.07 2.19 25.74
CA LEU A 313 -8.06 2.23 24.67
C LEU A 313 -8.43 0.81 24.26
N GLY A 314 -9.73 0.50 24.23
CA GLY A 314 -10.24 -0.80 23.83
C GLY A 314 -9.97 -1.08 22.36
N TRP A 315 -10.53 -0.25 21.49
CA TRP A 315 -10.38 -0.31 20.05
C TRP A 315 -10.00 1.04 19.49
N VAL A 316 -9.19 1.04 18.43
CA VAL A 316 -8.84 2.22 17.63
C VAL A 316 -8.90 1.81 16.18
N GLY A 317 -9.74 2.46 15.40
CA GLY A 317 -9.77 2.35 13.95
C GLY A 317 -8.78 3.31 13.29
N ILE A 318 -8.60 3.16 12.00
CA ILE A 318 -7.80 4.09 11.18
C ILE A 318 -8.68 4.63 10.07
N ASN A 319 -8.76 5.95 9.96
CA ASN A 319 -9.45 6.60 8.86
C ASN A 319 -8.49 7.04 7.75
N GLY A 320 -9.02 7.24 6.55
CA GLY A 320 -8.21 7.67 5.40
C GLY A 320 -8.10 9.17 5.22
N ARG A 321 -9.00 9.92 5.86
CA ARG A 321 -9.14 11.38 5.78
C ARG A 321 -9.66 11.91 7.10
N ILE A 322 -9.53 13.22 7.30
CA ILE A 322 -10.04 13.91 8.50
C ILE A 322 -11.57 13.69 8.59
N ASN A 323 -12.07 13.48 9.79
CA ASN A 323 -13.52 13.32 10.09
C ASN A 323 -14.21 12.18 9.32
N LYS A 324 -13.49 11.08 9.05
CA LYS A 324 -14.07 9.85 8.50
C LYS A 324 -14.00 8.72 9.52
N ILE A 325 -14.92 7.78 9.38
CA ILE A 325 -14.94 6.56 10.19
C ILE A 325 -13.72 5.68 9.92
N GLY A 326 -13.37 4.83 10.88
CA GLY A 326 -12.31 3.82 10.72
C GLY A 326 -12.71 2.76 9.69
N ASP A 327 -11.74 2.35 8.87
CA ASP A 327 -11.92 1.37 7.78
C ASP A 327 -10.72 0.44 7.76
N THR A 328 -10.94 -0.85 7.58
CA THR A 328 -9.92 -1.89 7.60
C THR A 328 -8.74 -1.58 6.67
N CYS A 329 -8.99 -1.09 5.46
CA CYS A 329 -7.92 -0.85 4.50
C CYS A 329 -6.99 0.29 4.90
N TYR A 330 -7.48 1.30 5.59
CA TYR A 330 -6.65 2.42 6.03
C TYR A 330 -5.67 2.03 7.14
N ALA A 331 -5.92 0.95 7.86
CA ALA A 331 -4.90 0.41 8.77
C ALA A 331 -3.60 0.10 8.01
N TYR A 332 -3.69 -0.47 6.80
CA TYR A 332 -2.52 -0.68 5.94
C TYR A 332 -1.97 0.65 5.39
N TRP A 333 -2.82 1.48 4.80
CA TRP A 333 -2.40 2.71 4.11
C TRP A 333 -1.78 3.77 5.04
N VAL A 334 -1.93 3.64 6.35
CA VAL A 334 -1.26 4.47 7.36
C VAL A 334 -0.03 3.77 7.94
N CYS A 335 -0.14 2.50 8.30
CA CYS A 335 0.98 1.76 8.91
C CYS A 335 2.14 1.55 7.93
N GLN A 336 1.84 1.32 6.67
CA GLN A 336 2.82 1.06 5.63
C GLN A 336 3.80 2.23 5.42
N PRO A 337 3.37 3.48 5.17
CA PRO A 337 4.30 4.59 5.03
C PRO A 337 5.06 4.88 6.33
N LEU A 338 4.43 4.73 7.49
CA LEU A 338 5.13 4.84 8.77
C LEU A 338 6.23 3.80 8.94
N GLN A 339 6.01 2.58 8.48
CA GLN A 339 7.06 1.54 8.49
C GLN A 339 8.20 1.87 7.54
N LEU A 340 7.92 2.33 6.32
CA LEU A 340 8.95 2.70 5.35
C LEU A 340 9.78 3.90 5.79
N LEU A 341 9.16 4.83 6.50
CA LEU A 341 9.82 5.98 7.11
C LEU A 341 10.58 5.63 8.41
N GLY A 342 10.37 4.42 8.99
CA GLY A 342 10.99 3.99 10.24
C GLY A 342 10.25 4.42 11.52
N TYR A 343 9.02 4.89 11.41
CA TYR A 343 8.25 5.50 12.50
C TYR A 343 6.98 4.73 12.87
N LEU A 344 6.84 3.45 12.53
CA LEU A 344 5.66 2.66 12.91
C LEU A 344 5.39 2.63 14.42
N HIS A 345 6.40 2.90 15.24
CA HIS A 345 6.30 2.91 16.70
C HIS A 345 5.51 4.10 17.27
N ILE A 346 5.21 5.14 16.48
CA ILE A 346 4.45 6.32 16.94
C ILE A 346 2.94 6.07 17.06
N ILE A 347 2.44 4.95 16.54
CA ILE A 347 1.04 4.55 16.67
C ILE A 347 0.88 3.39 17.66
N ASP A 348 -0.28 3.34 18.31
CA ASP A 348 -0.59 2.22 19.20
C ASP A 348 -1.16 1.04 18.40
N ARG A 349 -0.32 0.02 18.20
CA ARG A 349 -0.70 -1.18 17.41
C ARG A 349 -1.68 -2.10 18.14
N LYS A 350 -1.70 -2.11 19.48
CA LYS A 350 -2.54 -3.04 20.25
C LYS A 350 -4.04 -2.80 20.06
N PRO A 351 -4.59 -1.59 20.26
CA PRO A 351 -6.01 -1.34 20.04
C PRO A 351 -6.40 -1.42 18.55
N ILE A 352 -5.50 -1.11 17.61
CA ILE A 352 -5.74 -1.31 16.16
C ILE A 352 -5.87 -2.81 15.86
N ARG A 353 -4.96 -3.65 16.35
CA ARG A 353 -5.05 -5.11 16.22
C ARG A 353 -6.36 -5.64 16.80
N ARG A 354 -6.73 -5.19 18.01
CA ARG A 354 -8.01 -5.56 18.64
C ARG A 354 -9.21 -5.16 17.78
N TRP A 355 -9.23 -3.95 17.26
CA TRP A 355 -10.30 -3.51 16.37
C TRP A 355 -10.41 -4.39 15.11
N LEU A 356 -9.30 -4.70 14.45
CA LEU A 356 -9.31 -5.60 13.30
C LEU A 356 -9.85 -6.99 13.65
N LEU A 357 -9.42 -7.59 14.76
CA LEU A 357 -9.77 -8.96 15.13
C LEU A 357 -11.16 -9.10 15.73
N ASP A 358 -11.61 -8.12 16.52
CA ASP A 358 -12.88 -8.20 17.24
C ASP A 358 -14.04 -7.61 16.46
N ARG A 359 -13.79 -6.62 15.60
CA ARG A 359 -14.83 -5.82 14.97
C ARG A 359 -14.96 -6.04 13.47
N THR A 360 -13.87 -6.24 12.74
CA THR A 360 -13.90 -6.38 11.28
C THR A 360 -13.54 -7.77 10.77
N GLN A 361 -12.91 -8.63 11.59
CA GLN A 361 -12.69 -10.03 11.27
C GLN A 361 -14.03 -10.77 11.19
N HIS A 362 -14.30 -11.44 10.06
CA HIS A 362 -15.56 -12.13 9.85
C HIS A 362 -15.48 -13.62 10.27
N VAL A 363 -16.62 -14.19 10.72
CA VAL A 363 -16.69 -15.60 11.19
C VAL A 363 -16.33 -16.63 10.12
N VAL A 364 -16.56 -16.32 8.84
CA VAL A 364 -16.19 -17.19 7.70
C VAL A 364 -14.73 -17.00 7.26
N GLY A 365 -14.00 -16.08 7.89
CA GLY A 365 -12.68 -15.60 7.48
C GLY A 365 -12.76 -14.36 6.60
N GLY A 366 -11.62 -13.70 6.39
CA GLY A 366 -11.55 -12.39 5.78
C GLY A 366 -11.90 -11.26 6.75
N PHE A 367 -11.88 -10.05 6.24
CA PHE A 367 -12.23 -8.81 6.97
C PHE A 367 -13.26 -8.03 6.16
N GLY A 368 -14.27 -7.50 6.84
CA GLY A 368 -15.16 -6.50 6.29
C GLY A 368 -14.49 -5.13 6.24
N LYS A 369 -15.07 -4.21 5.50
CA LYS A 369 -14.65 -2.81 5.48
C LYS A 369 -14.87 -2.17 6.85
N LEU A 370 -16.10 -2.29 7.35
CA LEU A 370 -16.58 -1.77 8.64
C LEU A 370 -17.02 -2.94 9.55
N PRO A 371 -17.22 -2.69 10.85
CA PRO A 371 -17.85 -3.66 11.73
C PRO A 371 -19.19 -4.15 11.19
N GLY A 372 -19.37 -5.48 11.11
CA GLY A 372 -20.59 -6.11 10.63
C GLY A 372 -20.68 -6.29 9.10
N ASP A 373 -19.80 -5.70 8.33
CA ASP A 373 -19.74 -5.91 6.89
C ASP A 373 -19.30 -7.32 6.50
N HIS A 374 -19.80 -7.79 5.35
CA HIS A 374 -19.29 -9.00 4.73
C HIS A 374 -17.83 -8.83 4.29
N PRO A 375 -17.01 -9.89 4.41
CA PRO A 375 -15.62 -9.82 3.99
C PRO A 375 -15.51 -9.72 2.47
N ASP A 376 -14.63 -8.89 1.99
CA ASP A 376 -14.26 -8.79 0.59
C ASP A 376 -12.74 -9.01 0.39
N ILE A 377 -12.33 -9.22 -0.86
CA ILE A 377 -10.95 -9.54 -1.21
C ILE A 377 -9.99 -8.40 -0.85
N TYR A 378 -10.40 -7.15 -1.06
CA TYR A 378 -9.55 -5.98 -0.86
C TYR A 378 -9.28 -5.70 0.63
N HIS A 379 -10.35 -5.55 1.43
CA HIS A 379 -10.21 -5.30 2.88
C HIS A 379 -9.60 -6.50 3.60
N SER A 380 -9.98 -7.72 3.17
CA SER A 380 -9.39 -8.95 3.73
C SER A 380 -7.88 -9.06 3.49
N PHE A 381 -7.40 -8.68 2.30
CA PHE A 381 -5.98 -8.70 1.99
C PHE A 381 -5.21 -7.66 2.78
N LEU A 382 -5.67 -6.41 2.81
CA LEU A 382 -4.98 -5.33 3.51
C LEU A 382 -5.00 -5.50 5.03
N GLY A 383 -6.08 -6.06 5.60
CA GLY A 383 -6.15 -6.45 7.00
C GLY A 383 -5.09 -7.51 7.37
N LEU A 384 -4.90 -8.54 6.52
CA LEU A 384 -3.82 -9.52 6.70
C LEU A 384 -2.44 -8.89 6.63
N MET A 385 -2.22 -7.98 5.66
CA MET A 385 -0.92 -7.33 5.50
C MET A 385 -0.55 -6.49 6.72
N VAL A 386 -1.49 -5.75 7.29
CA VAL A 386 -1.25 -4.98 8.52
C VAL A 386 -0.94 -5.88 9.71
N LEU A 387 -1.71 -6.96 9.90
CA LEU A 387 -1.46 -7.92 10.98
C LEU A 387 -0.09 -8.58 10.83
N SER A 388 0.30 -8.92 9.60
CA SER A 388 1.66 -9.40 9.32
C SER A 388 2.75 -8.38 9.69
N MET A 389 2.53 -7.09 9.37
CA MET A 389 3.45 -6.00 9.77
C MET A 389 3.51 -5.83 11.29
N PHE A 390 2.44 -6.14 12.01
CA PHE A 390 2.41 -6.12 13.48
C PHE A 390 3.05 -7.36 14.11
N GLY A 391 3.41 -8.36 13.32
CA GLY A 391 4.00 -9.61 13.80
C GLY A 391 2.98 -10.60 14.36
N GLU A 392 1.76 -10.61 13.82
CA GLU A 392 0.72 -11.56 14.21
C GLU A 392 1.21 -13.00 14.06
N ALA A 393 1.03 -13.80 15.12
CA ALA A 393 1.51 -15.16 15.15
C ALA A 393 0.88 -16.02 14.04
N GLY A 394 1.71 -16.81 13.35
CA GLY A 394 1.29 -17.67 12.24
C GLY A 394 1.30 -16.99 10.87
N LEU A 395 1.47 -15.67 10.77
CA LEU A 395 1.60 -14.99 9.49
C LEU A 395 3.07 -14.87 9.05
N GLN A 396 3.31 -14.96 7.75
CA GLN A 396 4.60 -14.68 7.14
C GLN A 396 4.87 -13.18 7.14
N ASN A 397 6.13 -12.76 7.28
CA ASN A 397 6.50 -11.35 7.30
C ASN A 397 6.17 -10.66 5.97
N ALA A 398 5.46 -9.55 6.06
CA ALA A 398 5.17 -8.67 4.92
C ALA A 398 6.39 -7.82 4.53
N ASP A 399 6.51 -7.55 3.23
CA ASP A 399 7.26 -6.42 2.69
C ASP A 399 6.30 -5.24 2.48
N ALA A 400 6.51 -4.19 3.22
CA ALA A 400 5.61 -3.03 3.22
C ALA A 400 5.59 -2.30 1.86
N ALA A 401 6.73 -2.23 1.15
CA ALA A 401 6.83 -1.47 -0.10
C ALA A 401 6.11 -2.17 -1.26
N LEU A 402 6.33 -3.48 -1.44
CA LEU A 402 5.73 -4.28 -2.52
C LEU A 402 4.35 -4.82 -2.18
N CYS A 403 3.92 -4.77 -0.92
CA CYS A 403 2.66 -5.37 -0.45
C CYS A 403 2.57 -6.89 -0.77
N ILE A 404 3.66 -7.61 -0.58
CA ILE A 404 3.80 -9.07 -0.70
C ILE A 404 4.60 -9.60 0.50
N THR A 405 4.87 -10.90 0.56
CA THR A 405 5.74 -11.42 1.64
C THR A 405 7.22 -11.07 1.42
N SER A 406 7.97 -10.97 2.52
CA SER A 406 9.43 -10.83 2.48
C SER A 406 10.10 -12.06 1.82
N ARG A 407 9.43 -13.24 1.83
CA ARG A 407 9.88 -14.43 1.09
C ARG A 407 9.86 -14.15 -0.42
N ALA A 408 8.75 -13.63 -0.92
CA ALA A 408 8.59 -13.33 -2.35
C ALA A 408 9.57 -12.24 -2.79
N ARG A 409 9.79 -11.20 -1.98
CA ARG A 409 10.83 -10.20 -2.23
C ARG A 409 12.22 -10.80 -2.31
N ARG A 410 12.62 -11.65 -1.35
CA ARG A 410 13.93 -12.34 -1.40
C ARG A 410 14.07 -13.22 -2.63
N HIS A 411 12.97 -13.87 -3.09
CA HIS A 411 13.01 -14.60 -4.36
C HIS A 411 13.39 -13.68 -5.52
N LEU A 412 12.73 -12.54 -5.70
CA LEU A 412 13.11 -11.54 -6.72
C LEU A 412 14.58 -11.12 -6.60
N GLU A 413 15.04 -10.81 -5.39
CA GLU A 413 16.41 -10.36 -5.13
C GLU A 413 17.46 -11.46 -5.39
N SER A 414 17.05 -12.73 -5.34
CA SER A 414 17.91 -13.89 -5.63
C SER A 414 18.01 -14.26 -7.09
N LEU A 415 17.19 -13.69 -7.98
CA LEU A 415 17.18 -14.04 -9.40
C LEU A 415 18.53 -13.74 -10.07
N PRO A 416 19.13 -14.73 -10.77
CA PRO A 416 20.47 -14.59 -11.34
C PRO A 416 20.65 -13.37 -12.24
N TRP A 417 19.71 -13.17 -13.18
CA TRP A 417 19.75 -12.03 -14.11
C TRP A 417 19.69 -10.68 -13.36
N ARG A 418 18.94 -10.59 -12.27
CA ARG A 418 18.81 -9.36 -11.50
C ARG A 418 20.06 -9.08 -10.68
N ARG A 419 20.66 -10.11 -10.09
CA ARG A 419 21.95 -10.01 -9.37
C ARG A 419 23.07 -9.60 -10.30
N GLU A 420 23.13 -10.20 -11.49
CA GLU A 420 24.11 -9.83 -12.54
C GLU A 420 23.93 -8.38 -12.96
N LEU A 421 22.69 -7.97 -13.25
CA LEU A 421 22.35 -6.59 -13.61
C LEU A 421 22.81 -5.58 -12.54
N LEU A 422 22.67 -5.93 -11.26
CA LEU A 422 23.03 -5.06 -10.13
C LEU A 422 24.52 -5.17 -9.72
N GLY A 423 25.34 -5.93 -10.47
CA GLY A 423 26.76 -6.14 -10.14
C GLY A 423 26.99 -6.95 -8.86
N MET A 424 26.01 -7.73 -8.42
CA MET A 424 26.04 -8.55 -7.20
C MET A 424 26.56 -9.98 -7.50
N SER A 425 27.55 -10.13 -8.36
CA SER A 425 28.17 -11.43 -8.68
C SER A 425 29.14 -11.81 -7.57
N GLY A 426 28.72 -12.71 -6.66
CA GLY A 426 29.53 -13.25 -5.56
C GLY A 426 28.66 -13.69 -4.40
N ALA A 427 28.96 -14.86 -3.82
CA ALA A 427 28.24 -15.39 -2.68
C ALA A 427 28.45 -14.52 -1.43
N GLU A 428 27.54 -13.59 -1.17
CA GLU A 428 27.34 -13.04 0.17
C GLU A 428 25.84 -12.96 0.43
N THR A 429 25.33 -14.03 1.03
CA THR A 429 24.06 -14.01 1.76
C THR A 429 24.31 -13.33 3.11
N SER A 430 24.52 -12.03 3.12
CA SER A 430 24.44 -11.25 4.34
C SER A 430 23.12 -10.47 4.32
N VAL A 431 22.19 -10.95 5.10
CA VAL A 431 20.97 -10.26 5.47
C VAL A 431 21.36 -8.97 6.21
N GLN A 432 21.54 -7.88 5.50
CA GLN A 432 21.47 -6.57 6.11
C GLN A 432 20.00 -6.13 6.11
N ASN A 433 19.32 -6.38 7.23
CA ASN A 433 18.13 -5.66 7.59
C ASN A 433 18.53 -4.18 7.76
N PRO A 434 17.97 -3.24 7.00
CA PRO A 434 18.14 -1.83 7.30
C PRO A 434 17.13 -1.37 8.36
N VAL A 435 16.97 -2.16 9.42
CA VAL A 435 16.36 -1.66 10.65
C VAL A 435 17.54 -1.25 11.52
N GLY A 436 17.83 0.05 11.49
CA GLY A 436 18.89 0.63 12.30
C GLY A 436 18.73 0.21 13.76
N SER A 437 19.76 -0.46 14.26
CA SER A 437 20.01 -0.60 15.67
C SER A 437 20.18 0.80 16.28
N TYR A 438 19.11 1.34 16.85
CA TYR A 438 19.25 2.48 17.73
C TYR A 438 19.95 2.02 19.00
N VAL A 439 21.21 2.42 19.12
CA VAL A 439 21.99 2.36 20.34
C VAL A 439 21.21 3.07 21.44
N SER A 440 20.86 2.34 22.49
CA SER A 440 20.38 2.91 23.75
C SER A 440 21.52 3.74 24.35
N MET A 441 21.43 5.04 24.24
CA MET A 441 22.20 5.92 25.13
C MET A 441 21.54 5.91 26.49
N SER A 442 21.98 5.01 27.36
CA SER A 442 21.81 5.14 28.80
C SER A 442 22.74 6.24 29.27
N GLY A 443 22.15 7.34 29.77
CA GLY A 443 22.84 8.48 30.29
C GLY A 443 23.59 8.15 31.58
N GLY A 444 24.72 8.83 31.73
CA GLY A 444 25.36 9.13 33.01
C GLY A 444 24.79 10.44 33.57
#